data_79faad54668114ded9af84960d5ac5be
#
_entry.id   79faad54668114ded9af84960d5ac5be
#
_cell.length_a   1.000
_cell.length_b   1.000
_cell.length_c   1.000
_cell.angle_alpha   90.00
_cell.angle_beta   90.00
_cell.angle_gamma   90.00
#
_symmetry.space_group_name_H-M   'P 1'
#
loop_
_entity.id
_entity.type
_entity.pdbx_description
1 polymer ?
#
loop_
_entity_poly.entity_id
_entity_poly.type
_entity_poly.pdbx_seq_one_letter_code
_entity_poly.pdbx_strand_id
1 'polypeptide(L)'
;MIVDCHVNVYEDAQILPLHLEVTRFARAEAVELPSNPDIVQRAMRDVDRAIVFSLRYADSIGIDGDDEVTARLVARDPKKFIGFACIDPRMPNCMDLLVHAIEDLKLRGVKFGPIYNGVSLLDQRR
;
A
#
# COMPACT_ATOMS: atom_id res chain seq x y z
N MET A 1 2.01 -8.91 -23.17
CA MET A 1 1.30 -8.44 -21.95
C MET A 1 2.33 -8.05 -20.90
N ILE A 2 2.23 -6.81 -20.38
CA ILE A 2 3.10 -6.29 -19.32
C ILE A 2 2.28 -6.23 -18.04
N VAL A 3 2.77 -6.86 -16.97
CA VAL A 3 2.13 -6.86 -15.64
C VAL A 3 3.11 -6.33 -14.61
N ASP A 4 2.74 -5.24 -13.94
CA ASP A 4 3.48 -4.76 -12.75
C ASP A 4 2.85 -5.36 -11.50
N CYS A 5 3.63 -6.11 -10.73
CA CYS A 5 3.14 -6.82 -9.54
C CYS A 5 3.37 -6.06 -8.23
N HIS A 6 3.93 -4.83 -8.26
CA HIS A 6 4.29 -4.12 -7.04
C HIS A 6 4.13 -2.61 -7.18
N VAL A 7 2.91 -2.12 -7.14
CA VAL A 7 2.61 -0.69 -7.28
C VAL A 7 2.00 -0.15 -6.00
N ASN A 8 2.69 0.78 -5.38
CA ASN A 8 2.18 1.47 -4.19
C ASN A 8 1.22 2.60 -4.59
N VAL A 9 0.17 2.80 -3.80
CA VAL A 9 -0.74 3.93 -3.92
C VAL A 9 -1.10 4.47 -2.54
N TYR A 10 -0.98 5.78 -2.34
CA TYR A 10 -1.37 6.50 -1.13
C TYR A 10 -1.61 7.97 -1.46
N GLU A 11 -2.44 8.64 -0.67
CA GLU A 11 -2.68 10.07 -0.83
C GLU A 11 -1.50 10.88 -0.29
N ASP A 12 -1.30 12.09 -0.82
CA ASP A 12 -0.22 12.97 -0.36
C ASP A 12 -0.35 13.29 1.14
N ALA A 13 -1.59 13.43 1.65
CA ALA A 13 -1.86 13.65 3.07
C ALA A 13 -1.49 12.45 3.98
N GLN A 14 -1.27 11.27 3.42
CA GLN A 14 -0.85 10.07 4.15
C GLN A 14 0.68 9.95 4.27
N ILE A 15 1.43 10.89 3.68
CA ILE A 15 2.88 10.97 3.83
C ILE A 15 3.20 11.75 5.11
N LEU A 16 3.76 11.06 6.09
CA LEU A 16 4.13 11.65 7.38
C LEU A 16 5.56 12.23 7.36
N PRO A 17 5.90 13.15 8.28
CA PRO A 17 7.26 13.72 8.35
C PRO A 17 8.38 12.69 8.44
N LEU A 18 8.14 11.57 9.11
CA LEU A 18 9.09 10.44 9.19
C LEU A 18 9.53 9.93 7.80
N HIS A 19 8.68 10.05 6.79
CA HIS A 19 9.00 9.60 5.43
C HIS A 19 10.23 10.31 4.86
N LEU A 20 10.37 11.62 5.10
CA LEU A 20 11.55 12.37 4.64
C LEU A 20 12.84 11.92 5.33
N GLU A 21 12.77 11.54 6.59
CA GLU A 21 13.94 11.01 7.33
C GLU A 21 14.34 9.64 6.78
N VAL A 22 13.37 8.78 6.53
CA VAL A 22 13.59 7.45 5.96
C VAL A 22 14.19 7.54 4.56
N THR A 23 13.68 8.42 3.71
CA THR A 23 14.23 8.59 2.35
C THR A 23 15.62 9.20 2.38
N ARG A 24 15.91 10.13 3.29
CA ARG A 24 17.26 10.67 3.49
C ARG A 24 18.25 9.57 3.87
N PHE A 25 17.86 8.67 4.78
CA PHE A 25 18.72 7.57 5.18
C PHE A 25 18.92 6.56 4.05
N ALA A 26 17.85 6.17 3.35
CA ALA A 26 17.89 5.14 2.33
C ALA A 26 18.49 5.60 0.98
N ARG A 27 18.37 6.90 0.66
CA ARG A 27 18.72 7.46 -0.66
C ARG A 27 19.77 8.58 -0.60
N ALA A 28 20.30 8.89 0.59
CA ALA A 28 21.19 10.03 0.85
C ALA A 28 20.56 11.42 0.60
N GLU A 29 19.27 11.48 0.27
CA GLU A 29 18.50 12.71 0.07
C GLU A 29 17.12 12.58 0.73
N ALA A 30 16.64 13.68 1.29
CA ALA A 30 15.25 13.78 1.76
C ALA A 30 14.35 14.04 0.55
N VAL A 31 13.65 13.03 0.07
CA VAL A 31 12.80 13.10 -1.12
C VAL A 31 11.39 12.67 -0.77
N GLU A 32 10.39 13.48 -1.08
CA GLU A 32 9.01 13.01 -1.13
C GLU A 32 8.82 12.09 -2.33
N LEU A 33 8.17 10.96 -2.10
CA LEU A 33 7.83 9.98 -3.13
C LEU A 33 6.31 9.93 -3.25
N PRO A 34 5.67 10.92 -3.90
CA PRO A 34 4.23 10.94 -4.06
C PRO A 34 3.77 9.77 -4.93
N SER A 35 2.68 9.13 -4.54
CA SER A 35 2.11 7.99 -5.25
C SER A 35 0.58 8.01 -5.19
N ASN A 36 -0.01 9.20 -5.33
CA ASN A 36 -1.46 9.35 -5.34
C ASN A 36 -2.07 8.71 -6.60
N PRO A 37 -3.39 8.46 -6.60
CA PRO A 37 -4.05 7.77 -7.71
C PRO A 37 -3.81 8.39 -9.09
N ASP A 38 -3.67 9.71 -9.20
CA ASP A 38 -3.40 10.40 -10.47
C ASP A 38 -2.00 10.09 -10.99
N ILE A 39 -1.01 10.09 -10.10
CA ILE A 39 0.37 9.75 -10.44
C ILE A 39 0.46 8.29 -10.89
N VAL A 40 -0.12 7.38 -10.11
CA VAL A 40 -0.09 5.94 -10.42
C VAL A 40 -0.79 5.66 -11.75
N GLN A 41 -1.94 6.25 -11.99
CA GLN A 41 -2.67 6.05 -13.25
C GLN A 41 -1.84 6.50 -14.46
N ARG A 42 -1.15 7.65 -14.36
CA ARG A 42 -0.26 8.12 -15.44
C ARG A 42 0.97 7.24 -15.62
N ALA A 43 1.59 6.81 -14.51
CA ALA A 43 2.77 5.97 -14.55
C ALA A 43 2.50 4.58 -15.16
N MET A 44 1.30 4.05 -14.93
CA MET A 44 0.88 2.72 -15.41
C MET A 44 0.23 2.74 -16.81
N ARG A 45 0.27 3.87 -17.54
CA ARG A 45 -0.42 3.98 -18.86
C ARG A 45 0.01 2.91 -19.86
N ASP A 46 1.30 2.55 -19.87
CA ASP A 46 1.89 1.59 -20.81
C ASP A 46 1.96 0.15 -20.25
N VAL A 47 1.35 -0.08 -19.07
CA VAL A 47 1.24 -1.39 -18.42
C VAL A 47 -0.16 -1.95 -18.64
N ASP A 48 -0.27 -3.23 -19.00
CA ASP A 48 -1.57 -3.88 -19.26
C ASP A 48 -2.35 -4.15 -17.97
N ARG A 49 -1.66 -4.66 -16.93
CA ARG A 49 -2.24 -4.95 -15.61
C ARG A 49 -1.28 -4.53 -14.50
N ALA A 50 -1.82 -4.08 -13.38
CA ALA A 50 -1.02 -3.73 -12.21
C ALA A 50 -1.68 -4.21 -10.90
N ILE A 51 -0.90 -4.85 -10.04
CA ILE A 51 -1.30 -5.13 -8.66
C ILE A 51 -0.95 -3.90 -7.83
N VAL A 52 -1.98 -3.26 -7.28
CA VAL A 52 -1.88 -2.01 -6.53
C VAL A 52 -2.28 -2.21 -5.08
N PHE A 53 -1.58 -1.58 -4.16
CA PHE A 53 -1.85 -1.63 -2.73
C PHE A 53 -1.31 -0.39 -2.04
N SER A 54 -1.95 -0.02 -0.93
CA SER A 54 -1.45 1.05 -0.07
C SER A 54 -0.40 0.53 0.93
N LEU A 55 0.14 1.43 1.74
CA LEU A 55 1.17 1.11 2.74
C LEU A 55 0.68 1.54 4.13
N ARG A 56 0.50 0.58 5.06
CA ARG A 56 0.20 0.81 6.48
C ARG A 56 1.47 0.68 7.31
N TYR A 57 2.40 1.60 7.09
CA TYR A 57 3.73 1.57 7.70
C TYR A 57 4.08 2.95 8.30
N ALA A 58 3.14 3.52 9.06
CA ALA A 58 3.26 4.86 9.63
C ALA A 58 4.49 5.02 10.53
N ASP A 59 4.75 4.02 11.36
CA ASP A 59 5.81 4.02 12.35
C ASP A 59 7.18 3.54 11.83
N SER A 60 7.25 2.97 10.64
CA SER A 60 8.50 2.46 10.07
C SER A 60 9.01 3.25 8.87
N ILE A 61 8.13 3.61 7.95
CA ILE A 61 8.52 4.36 6.74
C ILE A 61 7.76 5.69 6.56
N GLY A 62 6.88 6.03 7.49
CA GLY A 62 6.14 7.29 7.46
C GLY A 62 5.05 7.37 6.39
N ILE A 63 4.44 6.26 6.03
CA ILE A 63 3.25 6.20 5.17
C ILE A 63 2.09 5.61 5.96
N ASP A 64 1.05 6.41 6.19
CA ASP A 64 -0.18 6.03 6.88
C ASP A 64 -1.32 5.86 5.88
N GLY A 65 -1.17 4.89 4.99
CA GLY A 65 -2.15 4.60 3.95
C GLY A 65 -3.29 3.72 4.43
N ASP A 66 -4.32 3.64 3.60
CA ASP A 66 -5.52 2.83 3.83
C ASP A 66 -5.90 2.04 2.57
N ASP A 67 -6.85 1.12 2.72
CA ASP A 67 -7.31 0.29 1.61
C ASP A 67 -8.36 1.01 0.73
N GLU A 68 -8.95 2.09 1.22
CA GLU A 68 -9.90 2.92 0.49
C GLU A 68 -9.24 3.63 -0.70
N VAL A 69 -7.99 4.10 -0.56
CA VAL A 69 -7.26 4.70 -1.69
C VAL A 69 -6.99 3.66 -2.77
N THR A 70 -6.67 2.43 -2.38
CA THR A 70 -6.50 1.31 -3.31
C THR A 70 -7.80 1.04 -4.07
N ALA A 71 -8.92 0.93 -3.35
CA ALA A 71 -10.24 0.70 -3.96
C ALA A 71 -10.65 1.82 -4.92
N ARG A 72 -10.39 3.09 -4.57
CA ARG A 72 -10.64 4.23 -5.47
C ARG A 72 -9.84 4.16 -6.76
N LEU A 73 -8.57 3.76 -6.69
CA LEU A 73 -7.76 3.59 -7.90
C LEU A 73 -8.28 2.43 -8.76
N VAL A 74 -8.60 1.28 -8.16
CA VAL A 74 -9.19 0.14 -8.87
C VAL A 74 -10.48 0.52 -9.58
N ALA A 75 -11.35 1.32 -8.93
CA ALA A 75 -12.62 1.77 -9.51
C ALA A 75 -12.44 2.63 -10.77
N ARG A 76 -11.30 3.30 -10.97
CA ARG A 76 -11.00 4.10 -12.17
C ARG A 76 -10.79 3.23 -13.41
N ASP A 77 -10.15 2.06 -13.26
CA ASP A 77 -9.93 1.10 -14.34
C ASP A 77 -9.83 -0.34 -13.77
N PRO A 78 -10.97 -0.99 -13.50
CA PRO A 78 -10.99 -2.32 -12.90
C PRO A 78 -10.49 -3.44 -13.82
N LYS A 79 -10.28 -3.15 -15.11
CA LYS A 79 -9.64 -4.09 -16.04
C LYS A 79 -8.12 -4.05 -15.92
N LYS A 80 -7.57 -2.91 -15.56
CA LYS A 80 -6.12 -2.70 -15.39
C LYS A 80 -5.66 -2.97 -13.96
N PHE A 81 -6.32 -2.38 -12.96
CA PHE A 81 -5.86 -2.42 -11.58
C PHE A 81 -6.48 -3.57 -10.79
N ILE A 82 -5.64 -4.33 -10.10
CA ILE A 82 -6.01 -5.40 -9.18
C ILE A 82 -5.60 -4.95 -7.79
N GLY A 83 -6.58 -4.65 -6.94
CA GLY A 83 -6.33 -4.14 -5.59
C GLY A 83 -6.01 -5.23 -4.59
N PHE A 84 -4.97 -5.01 -3.79
CA PHE A 84 -4.63 -5.82 -2.62
C PHE A 84 -4.76 -4.97 -1.36
N ALA A 85 -5.25 -5.59 -0.28
CA ALA A 85 -5.28 -4.97 1.05
C ALA A 85 -3.87 -4.92 1.65
N CYS A 86 -3.55 -3.85 2.37
CA CYS A 86 -2.32 -3.78 3.16
C CYS A 86 -2.67 -3.90 4.65
N ILE A 87 -2.27 -5.01 5.27
CA ILE A 87 -2.64 -5.37 6.64
C ILE A 87 -1.42 -5.22 7.57
N ASP A 88 -1.65 -4.57 8.70
CA ASP A 88 -0.73 -4.59 9.85
C ASP A 88 -1.30 -5.52 10.93
N PRO A 89 -0.71 -6.69 11.16
CA PRO A 89 -1.24 -7.67 12.11
C PRO A 89 -1.11 -7.23 13.58
N ARG A 90 -0.38 -6.15 13.85
CA ARG A 90 -0.27 -5.58 15.21
C ARG A 90 -1.51 -4.78 15.61
N MET A 91 -2.31 -4.36 14.63
CA MET A 91 -3.54 -3.60 14.90
C MET A 91 -4.59 -4.50 15.53
N PRO A 92 -5.23 -4.08 16.65
CA PRO A 92 -6.26 -4.91 17.31
C PRO A 92 -7.44 -5.26 16.41
N ASN A 93 -7.76 -4.39 15.44
CA ASN A 93 -8.86 -4.56 14.49
C ASN A 93 -8.39 -5.06 13.11
N CYS A 94 -7.21 -5.68 13.01
CA CYS A 94 -6.66 -6.09 11.70
C CYS A 94 -7.58 -7.06 10.95
N MET A 95 -8.29 -7.93 11.65
CA MET A 95 -9.24 -8.85 11.04
C MET A 95 -10.49 -8.15 10.51
N ASP A 96 -11.00 -7.15 11.22
CA ASP A 96 -12.14 -6.36 10.75
C ASP A 96 -11.77 -5.55 9.51
N LEU A 97 -10.55 -4.98 9.48
CA LEU A 97 -10.02 -4.30 8.31
C LEU A 97 -9.86 -5.25 7.11
N LEU A 98 -9.42 -6.48 7.35
CA LEU A 98 -9.31 -7.50 6.29
C LEU A 98 -10.67 -7.88 5.74
N VAL A 99 -11.65 -8.13 6.60
CA VAL A 99 -13.04 -8.42 6.19
C VAL A 99 -13.60 -7.27 5.37
N HIS A 100 -13.47 -6.03 5.85
CA HIS A 100 -13.89 -4.83 5.12
C HIS A 100 -13.23 -4.74 3.74
N ALA A 101 -11.91 -4.94 3.66
CA ALA A 101 -11.17 -4.89 2.41
C ALA A 101 -11.67 -5.91 1.38
N ILE A 102 -11.97 -7.12 1.81
CA ILE A 102 -12.41 -8.20 0.91
C ILE A 102 -13.92 -8.09 0.60
N GLU A 103 -14.75 -7.88 1.63
CA GLU A 103 -16.21 -7.94 1.47
C GLU A 103 -16.80 -6.63 0.94
N ASP A 104 -16.33 -5.48 1.40
CA ASP A 104 -16.87 -4.18 1.02
C ASP A 104 -16.10 -3.55 -0.15
N LEU A 105 -14.75 -3.49 -0.02
CA LEU A 105 -13.90 -2.87 -1.03
C LEU A 105 -13.57 -3.80 -2.22
N LYS A 106 -13.90 -5.08 -2.13
CA LYS A 106 -13.69 -6.10 -3.19
C LYS A 106 -12.22 -6.26 -3.60
N LEU A 107 -11.30 -6.01 -2.69
CA LEU A 107 -9.88 -6.26 -2.93
C LEU A 107 -9.61 -7.78 -3.03
N ARG A 108 -8.60 -8.17 -3.80
CA ARG A 108 -8.45 -9.54 -4.27
C ARG A 108 -7.25 -10.28 -3.70
N GLY A 109 -6.50 -9.65 -2.83
CA GLY A 109 -5.33 -10.23 -2.18
C GLY A 109 -4.87 -9.39 -1.00
N VAL A 110 -3.79 -9.83 -0.37
CA VAL A 110 -3.21 -9.16 0.80
C VAL A 110 -1.74 -8.89 0.55
N LYS A 111 -1.34 -7.65 0.82
CA LYS A 111 0.06 -7.25 0.96
C LYS A 111 0.42 -7.26 2.44
N PHE A 112 1.47 -7.98 2.77
CA PHE A 112 2.02 -8.04 4.11
C PHE A 112 3.52 -7.74 4.07
N GLY A 113 3.98 -6.85 4.94
CA GLY A 113 5.38 -6.46 5.06
C GLY A 113 5.95 -6.76 6.44
N PRO A 114 6.37 -8.01 6.74
CA PRO A 114 6.81 -8.41 8.08
C PRO A 114 7.91 -7.50 8.65
N ILE A 115 8.89 -7.15 7.84
CA ILE A 115 10.00 -6.29 8.25
C ILE A 115 9.49 -4.90 8.67
N TYR A 116 8.58 -4.31 7.90
CA TYR A 116 8.02 -2.98 8.18
C TYR A 116 7.08 -2.98 9.37
N ASN A 117 6.40 -4.10 9.62
CA ASN A 117 5.54 -4.28 10.79
C ASN A 117 6.28 -4.80 12.02
N GLY A 118 7.58 -5.11 11.91
CA GLY A 118 8.36 -5.66 13.03
C GLY A 118 7.83 -7.01 13.52
N VAL A 119 7.32 -7.85 12.62
CA VAL A 119 6.69 -9.13 12.93
C VAL A 119 7.51 -10.27 12.33
N SER A 120 7.76 -11.30 13.14
CA SER A 120 8.35 -12.55 12.64
C SER A 120 7.27 -13.51 12.14
N LEU A 121 7.43 -14.01 10.94
CA LEU A 121 6.56 -15.05 10.39
C LEU A 121 6.71 -16.40 11.12
N LEU A 122 7.78 -16.56 11.89
CA LEU A 122 8.07 -17.77 12.66
C LEU A 122 7.55 -17.70 14.10
N ASP A 123 6.99 -16.58 14.51
CA ASP A 123 6.45 -16.42 15.87
C ASP A 123 5.07 -17.10 15.96
N GLN A 124 5.06 -18.25 16.64
CA GLN A 124 3.84 -19.07 16.83
C GLN A 124 3.03 -18.66 18.07
N ARG A 125 3.42 -17.60 18.80
CA ARG A 125 2.81 -17.17 20.06
C ARG A 125 1.59 -16.26 19.88
N ARG A 126 0.85 -16.42 18.79
CA ARG A 126 -0.38 -15.67 18.53
C ARG A 126 -1.56 -16.59 18.31
#